data_d66833a23fc3394e0b16b401b3799403
#
_entry.id   d66833a23fc3394e0b16b401b3799403
#
_cell.length_a   1.000
_cell.length_b   1.000
_cell.length_c   1.000
_cell.angle_alpha   90.00
_cell.angle_beta   90.00
_cell.angle_gamma   90.00
#
_symmetry.space_group_name_H-M   'P 1'
#
loop_
_entity.id
_entity.type
_entity.pdbx_description
1 polymer ?
#
loop_
_entity_poly.entity_id
_entity_poly.type
_entity_poly.pdbx_seq_one_letter_code
_entity_poly.pdbx_strand_id
1 'polypeptide(L)'
;AGVHPDSEDVHEPSVAELVAATQMPKVVAIGETGLDYYQMEERKGGRGIADMEWQRERFRTHIRAARQVGVPLVIHTRAASDDTLAILREEGEQGGAGSARGVFHCFTETREVARAALDLGFYVSLSGIVTFKNARELHEVATLIPCDRLLIETDSPYLAPVPYRGKINTPAYVPHVAARLAELRGTSAEHIGELTSANFTRLFKRVAS
;
A
#
# COMPACT_ATOMS: atom_id res chain seq x y z
N ALA A 1 -9.90 0.39 -8.60
CA ALA A 1 -9.76 -0.12 -9.96
C ALA A 1 -8.28 -0.28 -10.29
N GLY A 2 -7.88 -1.40 -10.88
CA GLY A 2 -6.49 -1.64 -11.24
C GLY A 2 -6.20 -3.11 -11.50
N VAL A 3 -4.93 -3.39 -11.81
CA VAL A 3 -4.42 -4.74 -12.05
C VAL A 3 -3.21 -4.95 -11.12
N HIS A 4 -3.29 -6.01 -10.31
CA HIS A 4 -2.22 -6.37 -9.36
C HIS A 4 -0.90 -6.65 -10.10
N PRO A 5 0.26 -6.25 -9.55
CA PRO A 5 1.55 -6.44 -10.21
C PRO A 5 1.85 -7.91 -10.56
N ASP A 6 1.39 -8.85 -9.72
CA ASP A 6 1.65 -10.27 -9.90
C ASP A 6 0.70 -10.97 -10.91
N SER A 7 -0.32 -10.26 -11.41
CA SER A 7 -1.26 -10.82 -12.39
C SER A 7 -0.59 -10.95 -13.76
N GLU A 8 -0.53 -12.19 -14.28
CA GLU A 8 -0.06 -12.52 -15.62
C GLU A 8 -1.25 -12.95 -16.49
N ASP A 9 -1.04 -12.98 -17.80
CA ASP A 9 -2.06 -13.37 -18.79
C ASP A 9 -3.37 -12.56 -18.70
N VAL A 10 -3.26 -11.29 -18.29
CA VAL A 10 -4.37 -10.36 -18.22
C VAL A 10 -4.21 -9.27 -19.28
N HIS A 11 -5.33 -8.64 -19.63
CA HIS A 11 -5.29 -7.43 -20.45
C HIS A 11 -4.56 -6.31 -19.70
N GLU A 12 -3.51 -5.75 -20.32
CA GLU A 12 -2.81 -4.59 -19.75
C GLU A 12 -3.68 -3.33 -19.89
N PRO A 13 -4.04 -2.69 -18.77
CA PRO A 13 -4.94 -1.55 -18.84
C PRO A 13 -4.23 -0.33 -19.42
N SER A 14 -4.93 0.41 -20.27
CA SER A 14 -4.52 1.75 -20.66
C SER A 14 -4.90 2.80 -19.60
N VAL A 15 -4.26 3.95 -19.62
CA VAL A 15 -4.64 5.11 -18.79
C VAL A 15 -6.12 5.46 -18.98
N ALA A 16 -6.61 5.44 -20.22
CA ALA A 16 -8.01 5.78 -20.53
C ALA A 16 -9.01 4.80 -19.89
N GLU A 17 -8.72 3.49 -19.91
CA GLU A 17 -9.57 2.47 -19.29
C GLU A 17 -9.59 2.62 -17.77
N LEU A 18 -8.44 2.86 -17.13
CA LEU A 18 -8.38 3.11 -15.69
C LEU A 18 -9.14 4.38 -15.31
N VAL A 19 -8.98 5.46 -16.07
CA VAL A 19 -9.73 6.71 -15.87
C VAL A 19 -11.22 6.46 -16.01
N ALA A 20 -11.66 5.75 -17.04
CA ALA A 20 -13.07 5.39 -17.23
C ALA A 20 -13.61 4.54 -16.06
N ALA A 21 -12.84 3.58 -15.57
CA ALA A 21 -13.23 2.76 -14.44
C ALA A 21 -13.44 3.60 -13.16
N THR A 22 -12.69 4.69 -12.97
CA THR A 22 -12.88 5.58 -11.82
C THR A 22 -14.17 6.40 -11.84
N GLN A 23 -14.88 6.43 -12.98
CA GLN A 23 -16.20 7.07 -13.06
C GLN A 23 -17.33 6.19 -12.49
N MET A 24 -17.06 4.90 -12.27
CA MET A 24 -18.05 4.01 -11.65
C MET A 24 -18.32 4.43 -10.19
N PRO A 25 -19.57 4.36 -9.74
CA PRO A 25 -19.91 4.63 -8.34
C PRO A 25 -19.07 3.79 -7.38
N LYS A 26 -18.62 4.38 -6.28
CA LYS A 26 -17.85 3.74 -5.21
C LYS A 26 -16.40 3.36 -5.58
N VAL A 27 -15.88 3.73 -6.75
CA VAL A 27 -14.46 3.60 -7.04
C VAL A 27 -13.73 4.79 -6.42
N VAL A 28 -12.94 4.52 -5.38
CA VAL A 28 -12.30 5.53 -4.52
C VAL A 28 -10.78 5.61 -4.70
N ALA A 29 -10.19 4.63 -5.39
CA ALA A 29 -8.75 4.51 -5.58
C ALA A 29 -8.40 3.77 -6.88
N ILE A 30 -7.16 3.94 -7.34
CA ILE A 30 -6.52 3.08 -8.33
C ILE A 30 -5.56 2.14 -7.61
N GLY A 31 -5.73 0.84 -7.83
CA GLY A 31 -4.96 -0.24 -7.21
C GLY A 31 -5.76 -1.55 -7.16
N GLU A 32 -5.16 -2.59 -6.71
CA GLU A 32 -3.81 -2.70 -6.20
C GLU A 32 -2.81 -2.66 -7.36
N THR A 33 -1.71 -1.89 -7.21
CA THR A 33 -0.70 -1.69 -8.25
C THR A 33 0.69 -1.57 -7.62
N GLY A 34 1.73 -1.60 -8.39
CA GLY A 34 3.10 -1.52 -7.90
C GLY A 34 3.98 -2.62 -8.47
N LEU A 35 4.91 -3.15 -7.67
CA LEU A 35 5.89 -4.14 -8.11
C LEU A 35 6.02 -5.31 -7.11
N ASP A 36 6.16 -6.53 -7.62
CA ASP A 36 6.43 -7.74 -6.85
C ASP A 36 7.56 -8.56 -7.51
N TYR A 37 8.75 -8.53 -6.88
CA TYR A 37 9.93 -9.28 -7.33
C TYR A 37 10.24 -10.46 -6.40
N TYR A 38 9.31 -10.82 -5.53
CA TYR A 38 9.53 -11.90 -4.56
C TYR A 38 9.57 -13.28 -5.24
N GLN A 39 10.60 -14.06 -4.92
CA GLN A 39 10.80 -15.43 -5.42
C GLN A 39 10.62 -15.57 -6.94
N MET A 40 11.22 -14.68 -7.70
CA MET A 40 11.03 -14.60 -9.15
C MET A 40 11.48 -15.87 -9.88
N GLU A 41 12.60 -16.47 -9.48
CA GLU A 41 13.11 -17.69 -10.10
C GLU A 41 12.11 -18.86 -9.97
N GLU A 42 11.44 -18.95 -8.84
CA GLU A 42 10.47 -20.00 -8.53
C GLU A 42 9.07 -19.69 -9.07
N ARG A 43 8.61 -18.45 -8.87
CA ARG A 43 7.23 -18.02 -9.20
C ARG A 43 7.06 -17.55 -10.63
N LYS A 44 8.13 -17.01 -11.24
CA LYS A 44 8.12 -16.39 -12.56
C LYS A 44 8.89 -17.19 -13.63
N GLY A 45 9.11 -18.48 -13.38
CA GLY A 45 9.74 -19.36 -14.38
C GLY A 45 11.19 -19.00 -14.69
N GLY A 46 11.97 -18.56 -13.70
CA GLY A 46 13.39 -18.22 -13.86
C GLY A 46 13.65 -16.85 -14.46
N ARG A 47 12.62 -15.99 -14.57
CA ARG A 47 12.79 -14.62 -15.04
C ARG A 47 13.55 -13.78 -14.02
N GLY A 48 14.47 -12.94 -14.51
CA GLY A 48 15.21 -11.99 -13.69
C GLY A 48 14.49 -10.64 -13.55
N ILE A 49 15.01 -9.76 -12.69
CA ILE A 49 14.48 -8.40 -12.50
C ILE A 49 14.44 -7.61 -13.82
N ALA A 50 15.43 -7.84 -14.70
CA ALA A 50 15.46 -7.19 -16.03
C ALA A 50 14.24 -7.52 -16.89
N ASP A 51 13.65 -8.70 -16.71
CA ASP A 51 12.50 -9.16 -17.50
C ASP A 51 11.16 -8.60 -16.99
N MET A 52 11.19 -7.80 -15.91
CA MET A 52 9.97 -7.29 -15.25
C MET A 52 9.55 -5.90 -15.74
N GLU A 53 10.00 -5.48 -16.94
CA GLU A 53 9.61 -4.18 -17.50
C GLU A 53 8.08 -4.03 -17.68
N TRP A 54 7.39 -5.13 -17.96
CA TRP A 54 5.93 -5.15 -18.04
C TRP A 54 5.24 -4.74 -16.71
N GLN A 55 5.78 -5.16 -15.55
CA GLN A 55 5.26 -4.68 -14.24
C GLN A 55 5.54 -3.18 -14.06
N ARG A 56 6.74 -2.73 -14.41
CA ARG A 56 7.13 -1.32 -14.32
C ARG A 56 6.27 -0.42 -15.19
N GLU A 57 6.00 -0.81 -16.45
CA GLU A 57 5.11 -0.05 -17.34
C GLU A 57 3.65 -0.09 -16.86
N ARG A 58 3.17 -1.22 -16.35
CA ARG A 58 1.86 -1.30 -15.71
C ARG A 58 1.76 -0.33 -14.55
N PHE A 59 2.77 -0.27 -13.69
CA PHE A 59 2.79 0.65 -12.55
C PHE A 59 2.77 2.12 -13.00
N ARG A 60 3.59 2.51 -13.98
CA ARG A 60 3.57 3.86 -14.58
C ARG A 60 2.18 4.22 -15.11
N THR A 61 1.53 3.29 -15.79
CA THR A 61 0.17 3.47 -16.32
C THR A 61 -0.84 3.80 -15.20
N HIS A 62 -0.77 3.07 -14.09
CA HIS A 62 -1.63 3.32 -12.92
C HIS A 62 -1.35 4.68 -12.26
N ILE A 63 -0.08 5.05 -12.13
CA ILE A 63 0.32 6.36 -11.59
C ILE A 63 -0.24 7.49 -12.46
N ARG A 64 -0.06 7.42 -13.78
CA ARG A 64 -0.55 8.42 -14.74
C ARG A 64 -2.07 8.57 -14.67
N ALA A 65 -2.80 7.45 -14.59
CA ALA A 65 -4.25 7.46 -14.44
C ALA A 65 -4.68 8.08 -13.12
N ALA A 66 -4.06 7.70 -11.99
CA ALA A 66 -4.37 8.24 -10.66
C ALA A 66 -4.16 9.76 -10.60
N ARG A 67 -3.07 10.26 -11.17
CA ARG A 67 -2.78 11.70 -11.29
C ARG A 67 -3.85 12.43 -12.10
N GLN A 68 -4.26 11.87 -13.24
CA GLN A 68 -5.24 12.49 -14.13
C GLN A 68 -6.59 12.69 -13.45
N VAL A 69 -7.01 11.75 -12.60
CA VAL A 69 -8.35 11.80 -11.95
C VAL A 69 -8.31 12.25 -10.50
N GLY A 70 -7.12 12.40 -9.91
CA GLY A 70 -6.95 12.87 -8.54
C GLY A 70 -7.43 11.88 -7.47
N VAL A 71 -7.43 10.57 -7.75
CA VAL A 71 -7.70 9.53 -6.75
C VAL A 71 -6.40 8.92 -6.22
N PRO A 72 -6.38 8.38 -4.99
CA PRO A 72 -5.20 7.79 -4.42
C PRO A 72 -4.82 6.46 -5.09
N LEU A 73 -3.52 6.14 -5.02
CA LEU A 73 -2.97 4.81 -5.33
C LEU A 73 -3.02 3.90 -4.11
N VAL A 74 -3.27 2.62 -4.33
CA VAL A 74 -3.01 1.55 -3.35
C VAL A 74 -1.80 0.77 -3.88
N ILE A 75 -0.64 0.97 -3.24
CA ILE A 75 0.66 0.51 -3.73
C ILE A 75 1.08 -0.75 -3.01
N HIS A 76 1.30 -1.80 -3.78
CA HIS A 76 2.00 -3.01 -3.41
C HIS A 76 3.49 -2.86 -3.71
N THR A 77 4.36 -3.22 -2.77
CA THR A 77 5.78 -3.40 -3.04
C THR A 77 6.30 -4.60 -2.25
N ARG A 78 7.00 -5.49 -2.93
CA ARG A 78 7.56 -6.69 -2.33
C ARG A 78 8.87 -7.06 -3.02
N ALA A 79 9.98 -6.99 -2.27
CA ALA A 79 11.34 -7.16 -2.80
C ALA A 79 11.65 -6.24 -4.02
N ALA A 80 10.97 -5.08 -4.12
CA ALA A 80 11.00 -4.17 -5.27
C ALA A 80 11.04 -2.69 -4.88
N SER A 81 11.39 -2.36 -3.64
CA SER A 81 11.27 -1.00 -3.08
C SER A 81 12.06 0.04 -3.84
N ASP A 82 13.26 -0.28 -4.29
CA ASP A 82 14.11 0.67 -5.02
C ASP A 82 13.46 1.10 -6.34
N ASP A 83 13.01 0.14 -7.15
CA ASP A 83 12.32 0.42 -8.41
C ASP A 83 10.97 1.11 -8.16
N THR A 84 10.23 0.70 -7.13
CA THR A 84 8.95 1.35 -6.76
C THR A 84 9.16 2.83 -6.46
N LEU A 85 10.14 3.17 -5.62
CA LEU A 85 10.46 4.55 -5.28
C LEU A 85 11.05 5.33 -6.46
N ALA A 86 11.87 4.68 -7.29
CA ALA A 86 12.45 5.29 -8.50
C ALA A 86 11.34 5.70 -9.48
N ILE A 87 10.40 4.80 -9.78
CA ILE A 87 9.29 5.07 -10.70
C ILE A 87 8.36 6.17 -10.16
N LEU A 88 8.07 6.18 -8.86
CA LEU A 88 7.27 7.25 -8.25
C LEU A 88 7.94 8.62 -8.43
N ARG A 89 9.26 8.71 -8.28
CA ARG A 89 10.01 9.95 -8.51
C ARG A 89 10.07 10.31 -9.99
N GLU A 90 10.30 9.33 -10.87
CA GLU A 90 10.31 9.48 -12.33
C GLU A 90 8.98 10.06 -12.84
N GLU A 91 7.87 9.55 -12.35
CA GLU A 91 6.53 10.03 -12.72
C GLU A 91 6.16 11.36 -12.01
N GLY A 92 7.09 12.00 -11.29
CA GLY A 92 6.91 13.30 -10.68
C GLY A 92 6.19 13.29 -9.32
N GLU A 93 6.17 12.17 -8.63
CA GLU A 93 5.51 12.00 -7.33
C GLU A 93 6.39 12.54 -6.18
N GLN A 94 6.58 13.86 -6.15
CA GLN A 94 7.38 14.54 -5.12
C GLN A 94 6.53 15.32 -4.11
N GLY A 95 5.27 14.93 -3.92
CA GLY A 95 4.39 15.54 -2.92
C GLY A 95 3.82 16.91 -3.29
N GLY A 96 4.10 17.41 -4.50
CA GLY A 96 3.61 18.71 -4.98
C GLY A 96 2.14 18.69 -5.42
N ALA A 97 1.60 19.86 -5.73
CA ALA A 97 0.27 19.98 -6.32
C ALA A 97 0.21 19.23 -7.67
N GLY A 98 -0.77 18.37 -7.82
CA GLY A 98 -0.94 17.53 -9.01
C GLY A 98 -0.23 16.18 -8.97
N SER A 99 0.52 15.88 -7.91
CA SER A 99 1.07 14.54 -7.67
C SER A 99 -0.04 13.56 -7.29
N ALA A 100 0.09 12.30 -7.68
CA ALA A 100 -0.74 11.25 -7.14
C ALA A 100 -0.50 11.14 -5.63
N ARG A 101 -1.52 10.71 -4.92
CA ARG A 101 -1.43 10.41 -3.49
C ARG A 101 -1.75 8.94 -3.32
N GLY A 102 -1.36 8.37 -2.20
CA GLY A 102 -1.67 6.98 -2.02
C GLY A 102 -1.16 6.43 -0.71
N VAL A 103 -1.22 5.13 -0.63
CA VAL A 103 -0.77 4.35 0.51
C VAL A 103 0.12 3.21 0.03
N PHE A 104 1.24 3.03 0.69
CA PHE A 104 1.96 1.77 0.68
C PHE A 104 1.19 0.82 1.60
N HIS A 105 0.42 -0.07 0.99
CA HIS A 105 -0.43 -0.99 1.74
C HIS A 105 0.37 -2.20 2.21
N CYS A 106 -0.12 -2.88 3.23
CA CYS A 106 0.48 -4.07 3.84
C CYS A 106 2.01 -3.95 3.99
N PHE A 107 2.48 -2.80 4.50
CA PHE A 107 3.90 -2.43 4.51
C PHE A 107 4.73 -3.42 5.33
N THR A 108 5.78 -3.96 4.70
CA THR A 108 6.71 -4.91 5.31
C THR A 108 8.18 -4.58 5.02
N GLU A 109 8.44 -3.44 4.41
CA GLU A 109 9.76 -2.99 3.99
C GLU A 109 10.53 -2.29 5.13
N THR A 110 11.74 -1.81 4.85
CA THR A 110 12.64 -1.20 5.84
C THR A 110 12.17 0.21 6.27
N ARG A 111 12.77 0.72 7.34
CA ARG A 111 12.53 2.09 7.80
C ARG A 111 12.99 3.16 6.80
N GLU A 112 14.03 2.88 6.02
CA GLU A 112 14.51 3.75 4.94
C GLU A 112 13.48 3.89 3.84
N VAL A 113 12.85 2.79 3.45
CA VAL A 113 11.74 2.76 2.48
C VAL A 113 10.53 3.50 3.04
N ALA A 114 10.19 3.28 4.31
CA ALA A 114 9.10 4.01 4.96
C ALA A 114 9.34 5.54 4.95
N ARG A 115 10.55 5.98 5.27
CA ARG A 115 10.91 7.41 5.20
C ARG A 115 10.78 7.95 3.79
N ALA A 116 11.33 7.26 2.79
CA ALA A 116 11.25 7.68 1.40
C ALA A 116 9.79 7.77 0.90
N ALA A 117 8.93 6.84 1.29
CA ALA A 117 7.49 6.89 0.99
C ALA A 117 6.82 8.11 1.65
N LEU A 118 7.13 8.38 2.92
CA LEU A 118 6.62 9.54 3.66
C LEU A 118 7.10 10.86 3.06
N ASP A 119 8.37 10.96 2.65
CA ASP A 119 8.94 12.14 1.99
C ASP A 119 8.26 12.44 0.65
N LEU A 120 7.81 11.40 -0.06
CA LEU A 120 6.98 11.51 -1.26
C LEU A 120 5.50 11.87 -0.93
N GLY A 121 5.12 11.94 0.34
CA GLY A 121 3.78 12.32 0.78
C GLY A 121 2.77 11.17 0.88
N PHE A 122 3.23 9.93 0.76
CA PHE A 122 2.37 8.75 0.86
C PHE A 122 2.03 8.42 2.32
N TYR A 123 0.94 7.67 2.48
CA TYR A 123 0.58 6.99 3.73
C TYR A 123 1.25 5.63 3.79
N VAL A 124 1.39 5.10 5.00
CA VAL A 124 1.86 3.75 5.26
C VAL A 124 0.81 3.00 6.05
N SER A 125 0.38 1.86 5.55
CA SER A 125 -0.63 1.01 6.18
C SER A 125 0.01 -0.26 6.73
N LEU A 126 -0.30 -0.58 7.98
CA LEU A 126 0.22 -1.74 8.69
C LEU A 126 -0.86 -2.80 8.87
N SER A 127 -0.51 -4.04 8.55
CA SER A 127 -1.38 -5.21 8.63
C SER A 127 -1.08 -6.10 9.85
N GLY A 128 -1.69 -7.27 9.91
CA GLY A 128 -1.53 -8.23 10.99
C GLY A 128 -0.09 -8.61 11.34
N ILE A 129 0.85 -8.46 10.39
CA ILE A 129 2.28 -8.75 10.61
C ILE A 129 2.87 -7.94 11.77
N VAL A 130 2.42 -6.70 12.00
CA VAL A 130 2.91 -5.87 13.10
C VAL A 130 2.68 -6.50 14.48
N THR A 131 1.74 -7.45 14.58
CA THR A 131 1.47 -8.18 15.84
C THR A 131 2.46 -9.32 16.09
N PHE A 132 3.28 -9.70 15.10
CA PHE A 132 4.20 -10.82 15.23
C PHE A 132 5.43 -10.43 16.03
N LYS A 133 5.83 -11.27 17.01
CA LYS A 133 6.96 -11.00 17.91
C LYS A 133 8.30 -10.82 17.20
N ASN A 134 8.48 -11.46 16.06
CA ASN A 134 9.73 -11.41 15.27
C ASN A 134 9.75 -10.27 14.25
N ALA A 135 8.71 -9.49 14.11
CA ALA A 135 8.62 -8.36 13.18
C ALA A 135 9.29 -7.08 13.75
N ARG A 136 10.53 -7.18 14.26
CA ARG A 136 11.21 -6.11 14.99
C ARG A 136 11.39 -4.84 14.17
N GLU A 137 11.84 -4.98 12.94
CA GLU A 137 12.02 -3.83 12.03
C GLU A 137 10.70 -3.11 11.77
N LEU A 138 9.62 -3.87 11.57
CA LEU A 138 8.29 -3.30 11.40
C LEU A 138 7.77 -2.60 12.67
N HIS A 139 8.19 -3.06 13.86
CA HIS A 139 7.88 -2.35 15.10
C HIS A 139 8.59 -0.98 15.17
N GLU A 140 9.82 -0.88 14.67
CA GLU A 140 10.52 0.40 14.55
C GLU A 140 9.82 1.32 13.54
N VAL A 141 9.45 0.78 12.38
CA VAL A 141 8.66 1.51 11.37
C VAL A 141 7.34 2.01 11.97
N ALA A 142 6.64 1.16 12.72
CA ALA A 142 5.38 1.52 13.37
C ALA A 142 5.49 2.72 14.31
N THR A 143 6.64 2.94 14.95
CA THR A 143 6.88 4.11 15.80
C THR A 143 7.34 5.35 15.04
N LEU A 144 7.92 5.15 13.86
CA LEU A 144 8.46 6.21 13.02
C LEU A 144 7.39 6.95 12.21
N ILE A 145 6.32 6.24 11.78
CA ILE A 145 5.28 6.82 10.92
C ILE A 145 4.57 7.98 11.64
N PRO A 146 4.50 9.19 11.05
CA PRO A 146 3.74 10.29 11.63
C PRO A 146 2.26 9.94 11.82
N CYS A 147 1.65 10.49 12.87
CA CYS A 147 0.24 10.24 13.20
C CYS A 147 -0.71 10.53 12.03
N ASP A 148 -0.42 11.54 11.22
CA ASP A 148 -1.24 11.94 10.09
C ASP A 148 -0.95 11.17 8.78
N ARG A 149 -0.10 10.13 8.83
CA ARG A 149 0.28 9.27 7.70
C ARG A 149 0.09 7.78 7.97
N LEU A 150 -0.39 7.41 9.15
CA LEU A 150 -0.59 6.02 9.57
C LEU A 150 -1.97 5.52 9.14
N LEU A 151 -2.01 4.33 8.52
CA LEU A 151 -3.23 3.55 8.29
C LEU A 151 -3.06 2.14 8.86
N ILE A 152 -4.18 1.45 9.03
CA ILE A 152 -4.24 0.04 9.44
C ILE A 152 -5.17 -0.74 8.53
N GLU A 153 -4.87 -2.01 8.36
CA GLU A 153 -5.61 -2.91 7.47
C GLU A 153 -5.51 -4.36 7.94
N THR A 154 -6.13 -5.26 7.19
CA THR A 154 -6.06 -6.70 7.46
C THR A 154 -5.27 -7.48 6.43
N ASP A 155 -5.36 -7.13 5.17
CA ASP A 155 -4.90 -7.94 4.02
C ASP A 155 -5.60 -9.32 3.97
N SER A 156 -6.88 -9.35 4.34
CA SER A 156 -7.69 -10.57 4.36
C SER A 156 -7.80 -11.21 2.95
N PRO A 157 -7.73 -12.52 2.85
CA PRO A 157 -7.80 -13.57 3.91
C PRO A 157 -6.45 -13.95 4.51
N TYR A 158 -5.38 -13.22 4.21
CA TYR A 158 -4.02 -13.49 4.64
C TYR A 158 -3.65 -12.77 5.94
N LEU A 159 -2.49 -13.10 6.52
CA LEU A 159 -1.80 -12.34 7.56
C LEU A 159 -2.61 -12.12 8.84
N ALA A 160 -3.41 -13.10 9.26
CA ALA A 160 -4.19 -13.00 10.48
C ALA A 160 -3.31 -12.57 11.68
N PRO A 161 -3.72 -11.52 12.43
CA PRO A 161 -2.95 -11.02 13.57
C PRO A 161 -2.94 -12.02 14.73
N VAL A 162 -2.03 -11.86 15.68
CA VAL A 162 -2.09 -12.55 16.97
C VAL A 162 -3.35 -12.07 17.69
N PRO A 163 -4.15 -12.98 18.31
CA PRO A 163 -3.89 -14.42 18.56
C PRO A 163 -4.37 -15.37 17.44
N TYR A 164 -4.81 -14.87 16.31
CA TYR A 164 -5.42 -15.68 15.24
C TYR A 164 -4.44 -16.15 14.17
N ARG A 165 -3.13 -15.99 14.39
CA ARG A 165 -2.10 -16.41 13.45
C ARG A 165 -2.32 -17.87 12.97
N GLY A 166 -2.23 -18.09 11.64
CA GLY A 166 -2.48 -19.38 11.02
C GLY A 166 -3.95 -19.69 10.71
N LYS A 167 -4.88 -18.78 11.07
CA LYS A 167 -6.29 -18.86 10.66
C LYS A 167 -6.55 -17.95 9.44
N ILE A 168 -7.71 -18.13 8.81
CA ILE A 168 -8.18 -17.21 7.79
C ILE A 168 -8.41 -15.83 8.45
N ASN A 169 -7.82 -14.80 7.87
CA ASN A 169 -7.99 -13.43 8.34
C ASN A 169 -9.34 -12.85 7.87
N THR A 170 -9.85 -11.89 8.61
CA THR A 170 -11.10 -11.19 8.31
C THR A 170 -10.99 -9.72 8.72
N PRO A 171 -11.74 -8.79 8.10
CA PRO A 171 -11.77 -7.38 8.50
C PRO A 171 -12.09 -7.15 9.98
N ALA A 172 -12.80 -8.08 10.63
CA ALA A 172 -13.11 -8.03 12.05
C ALA A 172 -11.86 -8.10 12.96
N TYR A 173 -10.70 -8.49 12.43
CA TYR A 173 -9.46 -8.59 13.19
C TYR A 173 -8.61 -7.30 13.17
N VAL A 174 -8.99 -6.27 12.43
CA VAL A 174 -8.26 -4.99 12.42
C VAL A 174 -8.08 -4.37 13.81
N PRO A 175 -8.98 -4.53 14.81
CA PRO A 175 -8.75 -4.03 16.16
C PRO A 175 -7.50 -4.59 16.84
N HIS A 176 -7.06 -5.81 16.49
CA HIS A 176 -5.81 -6.38 17.03
C HIS A 176 -4.56 -5.67 16.48
N VAL A 177 -4.62 -5.19 15.24
CA VAL A 177 -3.57 -4.34 14.67
C VAL A 177 -3.52 -3.00 15.41
N ALA A 178 -4.68 -2.38 15.63
CA ALA A 178 -4.79 -1.12 16.40
C ALA A 178 -4.25 -1.28 17.83
N ALA A 179 -4.63 -2.37 18.53
CA ALA A 179 -4.15 -2.65 19.89
C ALA A 179 -2.62 -2.79 19.94
N ARG A 180 -2.02 -3.51 18.97
CA ARG A 180 -0.57 -3.66 18.92
C ARG A 180 0.14 -2.33 18.63
N LEU A 181 -0.38 -1.52 17.75
CA LEU A 181 0.17 -0.19 17.48
C LEU A 181 0.07 0.73 18.69
N ALA A 182 -1.03 0.65 19.43
CA ALA A 182 -1.22 1.37 20.68
C ALA A 182 -0.13 1.03 21.71
N GLU A 183 0.17 -0.26 21.90
CA GLU A 183 1.26 -0.72 22.76
C GLU A 183 2.63 -0.15 22.30
N LEU A 184 2.94 -0.26 21.02
CA LEU A 184 4.22 0.20 20.45
C LEU A 184 4.40 1.73 20.55
N ARG A 185 3.31 2.48 20.48
CA ARG A 185 3.30 3.95 20.46
C ARG A 185 2.96 4.58 21.82
N GLY A 186 2.70 3.78 22.85
CA GLY A 186 2.36 4.26 24.18
C GLY A 186 1.04 5.05 24.24
N THR A 187 0.02 4.60 23.51
CA THR A 187 -1.30 5.25 23.41
C THR A 187 -2.42 4.22 23.56
N SER A 188 -3.68 4.60 23.36
CA SER A 188 -4.82 3.67 23.41
C SER A 188 -5.21 3.15 22.02
N ALA A 189 -5.86 1.98 21.97
CA ALA A 189 -6.37 1.40 20.73
C ALA A 189 -7.47 2.27 20.10
N GLU A 190 -8.29 2.91 20.93
CA GLU A 190 -9.32 3.86 20.51
C GLU A 190 -8.70 5.03 19.78
N HIS A 191 -7.61 5.60 20.34
CA HIS A 191 -6.89 6.72 19.70
C HIS A 191 -6.29 6.30 18.34
N ILE A 192 -5.71 5.09 18.24
CA ILE A 192 -5.25 4.57 16.94
C ILE A 192 -6.42 4.42 15.96
N GLY A 193 -7.56 3.90 16.42
CA GLY A 193 -8.76 3.76 15.59
C GLY A 193 -9.30 5.09 15.06
N GLU A 194 -9.42 6.10 15.93
CA GLU A 194 -9.85 7.47 15.55
C GLU A 194 -8.89 8.11 14.55
N LEU A 195 -7.59 8.06 14.86
CA LEU A 195 -6.52 8.60 14.07
C LEU A 195 -6.51 8.01 12.65
N THR A 196 -6.51 6.69 12.55
CA THR A 196 -6.44 5.99 11.25
C THR A 196 -7.72 6.14 10.45
N SER A 197 -8.90 6.20 11.10
CA SER A 197 -10.16 6.51 10.44
C SER A 197 -10.18 7.93 9.86
N ALA A 198 -9.67 8.92 10.60
CA ALA A 198 -9.54 10.29 10.10
C ALA A 198 -8.56 10.37 8.91
N ASN A 199 -7.44 9.64 8.97
CA ASN A 199 -6.48 9.55 7.88
C ASN A 199 -7.08 8.88 6.65
N PHE A 200 -7.83 7.79 6.83
CA PHE A 200 -8.54 7.11 5.75
C PHE A 200 -9.48 8.07 5.01
N THR A 201 -10.34 8.77 5.73
CA THR A 201 -11.26 9.74 5.15
C THR A 201 -10.53 10.89 4.45
N ARG A 202 -9.39 11.32 4.99
CA ARG A 202 -8.56 12.37 4.38
C ARG A 202 -7.91 11.93 3.08
N LEU A 203 -7.47 10.66 2.99
CA LEU A 203 -6.86 10.10 1.79
C LEU A 203 -7.92 9.75 0.73
N PHE A 204 -8.95 8.99 1.13
CA PHE A 204 -9.99 8.46 0.23
C PHE A 204 -11.22 9.39 0.20
N LYS A 205 -11.03 10.60 -0.31
CA LYS A 205 -12.05 11.68 -0.27
C LYS A 205 -13.41 11.29 -0.87
N ARG A 206 -13.42 10.39 -1.85
CA ARG A 206 -14.66 9.91 -2.50
C ARG A 206 -15.50 8.98 -1.63
N VAL A 207 -15.02 8.55 -0.47
CA VAL A 207 -15.80 7.72 0.48
C VAL A 207 -16.86 8.58 1.20
N ALA A 208 -16.59 9.87 1.39
CA ALA A 208 -17.45 10.79 2.12
C ALA A 208 -18.43 11.58 1.21
N SER A 209 -18.40 11.32 -0.11
CA SER A 209 -19.26 12.00 -1.10
C SER A 209 -20.48 11.19 -1.50
#